data_d26a204bf9bfa5e6d7db4693636f2402
#
_entry.id   d26a204bf9bfa5e6d7db4693636f2402
#
_cell.length_a   1.000
_cell.length_b   1.000
_cell.length_c   1.000
_cell.angle_alpha   90.00
_cell.angle_beta   90.00
_cell.angle_gamma   90.00
#
_symmetry.space_group_name_H-M   'P 1'
#
loop_
_entity.id
_entity.type
_entity.pdbx_description
1 polymer ?
#
loop_
_entity_poly.entity_id
_entity_poly.type
_entity_poly.pdbx_seq_one_letter_code
_entity_poly.pdbx_strand_id
1 'polypeptide(L)'
;MKKNHVNIPVFIPHLGCPNMCVFCNQRAISGVSSFIPDMAEETIETALSSLDGMADRTEIAFFGGSFTGIDRELMVSLLDLAQSYVEDGRVSGIRMSTRPDYIDGEIISILKNYTVKAVELGIQSTSDKVLAASKRGHTSECSFRAMTMLR
;
A
#
# COMPACT_ATOMS: atom_id res chain seq x y z
N MET A 1 -9.17 -26.92 -6.29
CA MET A 1 -8.44 -25.90 -7.08
C MET A 1 -8.02 -24.78 -6.16
N LYS A 2 -6.74 -24.39 -6.11
CA LYS A 2 -6.33 -23.17 -5.43
C LYS A 2 -7.01 -22.00 -6.16
N LYS A 3 -7.84 -21.23 -5.45
CA LYS A 3 -8.38 -19.98 -5.99
C LYS A 3 -7.21 -19.03 -6.19
N ASN A 4 -6.87 -18.68 -7.41
CA ASN A 4 -5.80 -17.72 -7.70
C ASN A 4 -6.23 -16.34 -7.21
N HIS A 5 -5.44 -15.77 -6.31
CA HIS A 5 -5.59 -14.39 -5.88
C HIS A 5 -4.94 -13.48 -6.92
N VAL A 6 -5.56 -12.35 -7.22
CA VAL A 6 -5.09 -11.37 -8.20
C VAL A 6 -4.96 -10.01 -7.53
N ASN A 7 -3.84 -9.34 -7.74
CA ASN A 7 -3.63 -7.95 -7.34
C ASN A 7 -3.58 -7.06 -8.57
N ILE A 8 -4.32 -5.96 -8.55
CA ILE A 8 -4.17 -4.86 -9.50
C ILE A 8 -3.20 -3.87 -8.87
N PRO A 9 -1.92 -3.81 -9.31
CA PRO A 9 -0.94 -2.95 -8.68
C PRO A 9 -1.11 -1.50 -9.14
N VAL A 10 -1.36 -0.61 -8.19
CA VAL A 10 -1.28 0.84 -8.37
C VAL A 10 0.01 1.33 -7.74
N PHE A 11 0.98 1.69 -8.57
CA PHE A 11 2.29 2.13 -8.11
C PHE A 11 2.30 3.61 -7.75
N ILE A 12 2.64 3.90 -6.50
CA ILE A 12 2.80 5.26 -5.98
C ILE A 12 4.29 5.51 -5.74
N PRO A 13 4.99 6.16 -6.71
CA PRO A 13 6.43 6.30 -6.63
C PRO A 13 6.83 7.28 -5.52
N HIS A 14 7.78 6.90 -4.69
CA HIS A 14 8.49 7.71 -3.68
C HIS A 14 7.67 8.53 -2.68
N LEU A 15 6.39 8.69 -2.91
CA LEU A 15 5.54 9.42 -1.98
C LEU A 15 5.51 8.68 -0.64
N GLY A 16 5.61 9.37 0.46
CA GLY A 16 5.56 8.82 1.80
C GLY A 16 6.82 8.12 2.33
N CYS A 17 7.93 8.07 1.58
CA CYS A 17 9.19 7.52 2.06
C CYS A 17 10.21 8.63 2.37
N PRO A 18 10.46 8.98 3.66
CA PRO A 18 11.37 10.07 4.03
C PRO A 18 12.86 9.65 3.97
N ASN A 19 13.14 8.34 4.03
CA ASN A 19 14.50 7.81 4.15
C ASN A 19 14.95 7.13 2.86
N MET A 20 16.24 7.34 2.55
CA MET A 20 16.93 6.63 1.48
C MET A 20 17.59 5.38 2.08
N CYS A 21 16.83 4.29 2.19
CA CYS A 21 17.38 3.01 2.63
C CYS A 21 18.47 2.55 1.66
N VAL A 22 19.58 2.02 2.20
CA VAL A 22 20.76 1.64 1.39
C VAL A 22 20.49 0.54 0.35
N PHE A 23 19.41 -0.21 0.52
CA PHE A 23 19.01 -1.30 -0.37
C PHE A 23 17.87 -0.90 -1.34
N CYS A 24 17.40 0.35 -1.32
CA CYS A 24 16.22 0.77 -2.07
C CYS A 24 16.52 1.96 -2.97
N ASN A 25 16.32 1.78 -4.27
CA ASN A 25 16.36 2.86 -5.24
C ASN A 25 15.03 2.88 -6.03
N GLN A 26 14.01 3.42 -5.40
CA GLN A 26 12.68 3.49 -5.99
C GLN A 26 12.61 4.28 -7.30
N ARG A 27 13.46 5.31 -7.45
CA ARG A 27 13.53 6.09 -8.70
C ARG A 27 13.96 5.24 -9.89
N ALA A 28 14.88 4.30 -9.67
CA ALA A 28 15.33 3.37 -10.71
C ALA A 28 14.32 2.24 -10.95
N ILE A 29 13.60 1.82 -9.90
CA ILE A 29 12.67 0.69 -9.96
C ILE A 29 11.35 1.06 -10.61
N SER A 30 10.77 2.23 -10.26
CA SER A 30 9.45 2.62 -10.74
C SER A 30 9.46 3.29 -12.11
N GLY A 31 10.58 3.93 -12.49
CA GLY A 31 10.67 4.72 -13.73
C GLY A 31 9.70 5.91 -13.81
N VAL A 32 8.85 6.09 -12.78
CA VAL A 32 7.82 7.13 -12.72
C VAL A 32 8.31 8.26 -11.83
N SER A 33 8.38 9.46 -12.38
CA SER A 33 8.83 10.66 -11.67
C SER A 33 7.71 11.46 -11.01
N SER A 34 6.46 11.22 -11.42
CA SER A 34 5.27 11.90 -10.89
C SER A 34 4.08 10.93 -10.84
N PHE A 35 3.19 11.13 -9.88
CA PHE A 35 1.94 10.40 -9.74
C PHE A 35 0.78 11.39 -9.85
N ILE A 36 -0.17 11.06 -10.71
CA ILE A 36 -1.43 11.80 -10.86
C ILE A 36 -2.55 10.82 -10.52
N PRO A 37 -3.54 11.18 -9.66
CA PRO A 37 -4.62 10.28 -9.26
C PRO A 37 -5.38 9.63 -10.41
N ASP A 38 -5.59 10.34 -11.52
CA ASP A 38 -6.26 9.81 -12.71
C ASP A 38 -5.54 8.60 -13.32
N MET A 39 -4.22 8.48 -13.13
CA MET A 39 -3.45 7.30 -13.55
C MET A 39 -3.83 6.05 -12.77
N ALA A 40 -4.31 6.19 -11.53
CA ALA A 40 -4.77 5.06 -10.73
C ALA A 40 -6.04 4.46 -11.34
N GLU A 41 -7.00 5.30 -11.72
CA GLU A 41 -8.25 4.86 -12.35
C GLU A 41 -7.98 4.16 -13.68
N GLU A 42 -7.16 4.76 -14.56
CA GLU A 42 -6.78 4.17 -15.84
C GLU A 42 -6.10 2.81 -15.66
N THR A 43 -5.21 2.69 -14.68
CA THR A 43 -4.52 1.44 -14.35
C THR A 43 -5.51 0.36 -13.92
N ILE A 44 -6.45 0.71 -13.04
CA ILE A 44 -7.48 -0.21 -12.53
C ILE A 44 -8.39 -0.67 -13.67
N GLU A 45 -8.91 0.25 -14.48
CA GLU A 45 -9.80 -0.06 -15.60
C GLU A 45 -9.11 -0.96 -16.64
N THR A 46 -7.88 -0.65 -16.98
CA THR A 46 -7.08 -1.46 -17.92
C THR A 46 -6.90 -2.88 -17.40
N ALA A 47 -6.56 -3.04 -16.13
CA ALA A 47 -6.39 -4.36 -15.51
C ALA A 47 -7.70 -5.14 -15.46
N LEU A 48 -8.79 -4.48 -15.04
CA LEU A 48 -10.12 -5.11 -14.93
C LEU A 48 -10.66 -5.60 -16.27
N SER A 49 -10.33 -4.91 -17.36
CA SER A 49 -10.76 -5.33 -18.70
C SER A 49 -10.26 -6.73 -19.10
N SER A 50 -9.21 -7.24 -18.44
CA SER A 50 -8.62 -8.55 -18.67
C SER A 50 -8.95 -9.60 -17.60
N LEU A 51 -9.76 -9.24 -16.59
CA LEU A 51 -10.00 -10.08 -15.39
C LEU A 51 -11.46 -10.55 -15.25
N ASP A 52 -12.13 -10.86 -16.37
CA ASP A 52 -13.52 -11.31 -16.36
C ASP A 52 -13.76 -12.50 -15.41
N GLY A 53 -14.77 -12.39 -14.57
CA GLY A 53 -15.19 -13.44 -13.64
C GLY A 53 -14.25 -13.65 -12.43
N MET A 54 -13.34 -12.73 -12.13
CA MET A 54 -12.38 -12.82 -11.03
C MET A 54 -12.61 -11.80 -9.90
N ALA A 55 -13.71 -11.07 -9.89
CA ALA A 55 -13.99 -9.99 -8.94
C ALA A 55 -13.84 -10.42 -7.46
N ASP A 56 -14.29 -11.64 -7.12
CA ASP A 56 -14.23 -12.22 -5.77
C ASP A 56 -12.82 -12.50 -5.24
N ARG A 57 -11.81 -12.40 -6.08
CA ARG A 57 -10.38 -12.72 -5.80
C ARG A 57 -9.43 -11.60 -6.16
N THR A 58 -9.94 -10.53 -6.73
CA THR A 58 -9.15 -9.41 -7.19
C THR A 58 -9.13 -8.33 -6.12
N GLU A 59 -7.95 -7.82 -5.78
CA GLU A 59 -7.76 -6.71 -4.86
C GLU A 59 -7.01 -5.57 -5.56
N ILE A 60 -7.39 -4.32 -5.29
CA ILE A 60 -6.60 -3.15 -5.68
C ILE A 60 -5.45 -3.03 -4.68
N ALA A 61 -4.22 -2.99 -5.17
CA ALA A 61 -3.02 -3.04 -4.35
C ALA A 61 -2.16 -1.77 -4.53
N PHE A 62 -2.11 -0.93 -3.51
CA PHE A 62 -1.26 0.26 -3.50
C PHE A 62 0.16 -0.11 -3.08
N PHE A 63 1.09 -0.05 -4.02
CA PHE A 63 2.49 -0.41 -3.84
C PHE A 63 3.44 0.74 -4.21
N GLY A 64 4.71 0.56 -3.96
CA GLY A 64 5.80 1.46 -4.34
C GLY A 64 6.46 2.11 -3.15
N GLY A 65 5.93 3.22 -2.66
CA GLY A 65 6.43 3.92 -1.48
C GLY A 65 5.83 3.39 -0.18
N SER A 66 5.47 4.31 0.70
CA SER A 66 4.74 4.03 1.93
C SER A 66 3.35 4.65 1.83
N PHE A 67 2.34 3.83 1.53
CA PHE A 67 1.00 4.34 1.23
C PHE A 67 0.41 5.21 2.34
N THR A 68 0.54 4.80 3.61
CA THR A 68 0.00 5.57 4.73
C THR A 68 0.87 6.78 5.12
N GLY A 69 2.02 6.95 4.48
CA GLY A 69 2.93 8.09 4.67
C GLY A 69 2.81 9.17 3.59
N ILE A 70 1.95 9.00 2.58
CA ILE A 70 1.69 10.02 1.57
C ILE A 70 0.80 11.14 2.13
N ASP A 71 0.59 12.19 1.34
CA ASP A 71 -0.36 13.24 1.69
C ASP A 71 -1.73 12.66 2.06
N ARG A 72 -2.35 13.19 3.11
CA ARG A 72 -3.56 12.62 3.70
C ARG A 72 -4.76 12.71 2.75
N GLU A 73 -4.92 13.83 2.06
CA GLU A 73 -6.02 14.02 1.10
C GLU A 73 -5.87 13.08 -0.09
N LEU A 74 -4.64 12.94 -0.59
CA LEU A 74 -4.33 12.00 -1.65
C LEU A 74 -4.60 10.55 -1.22
N MET A 75 -4.19 10.16 -0.01
CA MET A 75 -4.44 8.81 0.53
C MET A 75 -5.94 8.50 0.59
N VAL A 76 -6.72 9.42 1.15
CA VAL A 76 -8.19 9.27 1.26
C VAL A 76 -8.82 9.20 -0.12
N SER A 77 -8.45 10.07 -1.04
CA SER A 77 -8.99 10.07 -2.41
C SER A 77 -8.72 8.75 -3.15
N LEU A 78 -7.55 8.15 -2.96
CA LEU A 78 -7.22 6.84 -3.55
C LEU A 78 -7.99 5.69 -2.87
N LEU A 79 -8.22 5.78 -1.57
CA LEU A 79 -9.05 4.82 -0.85
C LEU A 79 -10.52 4.91 -1.29
N ASP A 80 -11.05 6.12 -1.45
CA ASP A 80 -12.41 6.35 -1.95
C ASP A 80 -12.58 5.78 -3.37
N LEU A 81 -11.62 6.04 -4.25
CA LEU A 81 -11.59 5.47 -5.59
C LEU A 81 -11.62 3.94 -5.54
N ALA A 82 -10.73 3.32 -4.77
CA ALA A 82 -10.66 1.86 -4.67
C ALA A 82 -11.93 1.27 -4.02
N GLN A 83 -12.51 1.96 -3.03
CA GLN A 83 -13.73 1.53 -2.36
C GLN A 83 -14.93 1.54 -3.31
N SER A 84 -15.04 2.49 -4.24
CA SER A 84 -16.11 2.51 -5.23
C SER A 84 -16.11 1.24 -6.08
N TYR A 85 -14.95 0.72 -6.48
CA TYR A 85 -14.84 -0.55 -7.19
C TYR A 85 -15.26 -1.77 -6.36
N VAL A 86 -15.04 -1.71 -5.04
CA VAL A 86 -15.51 -2.76 -4.11
C VAL A 86 -17.04 -2.72 -4.02
N GLU A 87 -17.62 -1.54 -3.87
CA GLU A 87 -19.08 -1.33 -3.77
C GLU A 87 -19.81 -1.74 -5.05
N ASP A 88 -19.20 -1.50 -6.20
CA ASP A 88 -19.69 -1.95 -7.50
C ASP A 88 -19.51 -3.47 -7.73
N GLY A 89 -18.87 -4.17 -6.78
CA GLY A 89 -18.65 -5.61 -6.87
C GLY A 89 -17.61 -6.03 -7.93
N ARG A 90 -16.78 -5.10 -8.40
CA ARG A 90 -15.75 -5.34 -9.43
C ARG A 90 -14.43 -5.89 -8.86
N VAL A 91 -14.17 -5.61 -7.58
CA VAL A 91 -13.04 -6.18 -6.80
C VAL A 91 -13.50 -6.59 -5.41
N SER A 92 -12.72 -7.43 -4.73
CA SER A 92 -13.06 -7.95 -3.40
C SER A 92 -12.56 -7.10 -2.24
N GLY A 93 -11.61 -6.19 -2.48
CA GLY A 93 -11.03 -5.37 -1.43
C GLY A 93 -9.78 -4.61 -1.83
N ILE A 94 -9.17 -4.01 -0.83
CA ILE A 94 -8.01 -3.13 -0.95
C ILE A 94 -6.83 -3.75 -0.20
N ARG A 95 -5.65 -3.63 -0.77
CA ARG A 95 -4.37 -4.03 -0.18
C ARG A 95 -3.39 -2.87 -0.27
N MET A 96 -2.45 -2.78 0.65
CA MET A 96 -1.42 -1.74 0.60
C MET A 96 -0.12 -2.18 1.24
N SER A 97 0.98 -1.59 0.79
CA SER A 97 2.29 -1.69 1.43
C SER A 97 2.63 -0.38 2.13
N THR A 98 3.14 -0.47 3.34
CA THR A 98 3.56 0.70 4.10
C THR A 98 4.67 0.40 5.10
N ARG A 99 5.22 1.46 5.68
CA ARG A 99 6.23 1.38 6.75
C ARG A 99 5.54 1.31 8.11
N PRO A 100 6.14 0.60 9.09
CA PRO A 100 5.59 0.52 10.44
C PRO A 100 5.43 1.86 11.15
N ASP A 101 6.35 2.80 10.90
CA ASP A 101 6.36 4.14 11.53
C ASP A 101 5.26 5.07 11.00
N TYR A 102 4.52 4.65 9.97
CA TYR A 102 3.34 5.35 9.44
C TYR A 102 2.02 4.65 9.78
N ILE A 103 2.02 3.83 10.83
CA ILE A 103 0.81 3.24 11.42
C ILE A 103 0.60 3.87 12.80
N ASP A 104 -0.48 4.59 12.95
CA ASP A 104 -0.94 5.21 14.19
C ASP A 104 -2.46 5.09 14.35
N GLY A 105 -3.00 5.66 15.43
CA GLY A 105 -4.43 5.57 15.73
C GLY A 105 -5.32 6.30 14.71
N GLU A 106 -4.83 7.38 14.12
CA GLU A 106 -5.54 8.12 13.07
C GLU A 106 -5.63 7.28 11.79
N ILE A 107 -4.51 6.71 11.35
CA ILE A 107 -4.46 5.81 10.19
C ILE A 107 -5.40 4.62 10.38
N ILE A 108 -5.36 3.96 11.55
CA ILE A 108 -6.26 2.84 11.83
C ILE A 108 -7.74 3.28 11.76
N SER A 109 -8.07 4.46 12.28
CA SER A 109 -9.44 5.00 12.23
C SER A 109 -9.90 5.25 10.80
N ILE A 110 -9.01 5.75 9.94
CA ILE A 110 -9.32 5.96 8.51
C ILE A 110 -9.51 4.60 7.84
N LEU A 111 -8.55 3.68 7.95
CA LEU A 111 -8.58 2.39 7.25
C LEU A 111 -9.80 1.54 7.61
N LYS A 112 -10.35 1.67 8.81
CA LYS A 112 -11.57 0.97 9.24
C LYS A 112 -12.83 1.33 8.44
N ASN A 113 -12.83 2.47 7.76
CA ASN A 113 -13.95 2.89 6.92
C ASN A 113 -13.95 2.24 5.53
N TYR A 114 -12.90 1.49 5.19
CA TYR A 114 -12.70 0.90 3.86
C TYR A 114 -12.56 -0.62 3.96
N THR A 115 -12.77 -1.29 2.83
CA THR A 115 -12.65 -2.75 2.73
C THR A 115 -11.19 -3.18 2.57
N VAL A 116 -10.34 -2.80 3.54
CA VAL A 116 -8.93 -3.17 3.57
C VAL A 116 -8.79 -4.62 4.00
N LYS A 117 -8.26 -5.47 3.11
CA LYS A 117 -8.05 -6.91 3.34
C LYS A 117 -6.66 -7.22 3.86
N ALA A 118 -5.66 -6.44 3.49
CA ALA A 118 -4.29 -6.65 3.92
C ALA A 118 -3.48 -5.35 3.96
N VAL A 119 -2.64 -5.24 4.98
CA VAL A 119 -1.59 -4.23 5.08
C VAL A 119 -0.25 -4.95 5.18
N GLU A 120 0.61 -4.74 4.19
CA GLU A 120 1.95 -5.31 4.15
C GLU A 120 2.94 -4.34 4.78
N LEU A 121 3.50 -4.74 5.93
CA LEU A 121 4.47 -3.91 6.65
C LEU A 121 5.89 -4.19 6.19
N GLY A 122 6.55 -3.16 5.69
CA GLY A 122 7.96 -3.18 5.34
C GLY A 122 8.87 -3.15 6.57
N ILE A 123 8.91 -4.20 7.36
CA ILE A 123 9.69 -4.31 8.60
C ILE A 123 11.20 -4.35 8.32
N GLN A 124 11.62 -5.13 7.33
CA GLN A 124 13.00 -5.39 6.87
C GLN A 124 13.85 -6.20 7.84
N SER A 125 13.86 -5.87 9.14
CA SER A 125 14.59 -6.62 10.17
C SER A 125 13.96 -6.42 11.55
N THR A 126 14.16 -7.38 12.42
CA THR A 126 13.84 -7.27 13.86
C THR A 126 15.06 -6.87 14.70
N SER A 127 16.20 -6.64 14.08
CA SER A 127 17.42 -6.17 14.72
C SER A 127 17.60 -4.67 14.51
N ASP A 128 17.57 -3.90 15.60
CA ASP A 128 17.77 -2.44 15.54
C ASP A 128 19.15 -2.06 14.98
N LYS A 129 20.17 -2.88 15.21
CA LYS A 129 21.50 -2.70 14.61
C LYS A 129 21.45 -2.77 13.07
N VAL A 130 20.71 -3.71 12.53
CA VAL A 130 20.53 -3.86 11.07
C VAL A 130 19.68 -2.71 10.52
N LEU A 131 18.60 -2.34 11.21
CA LEU A 131 17.74 -1.23 10.82
C LEU A 131 18.51 0.10 10.77
N ALA A 132 19.35 0.36 11.77
CA ALA A 132 20.20 1.54 11.79
C ALA A 132 21.25 1.52 10.66
N ALA A 133 21.96 0.40 10.47
CA ALA A 133 22.96 0.25 9.42
C ALA A 133 22.36 0.41 8.00
N SER A 134 21.15 -0.05 7.79
CA SER A 134 20.44 0.10 6.51
C SER A 134 19.71 1.44 6.33
N LYS A 135 19.84 2.35 7.27
CA LYS A 135 19.18 3.67 7.28
C LYS A 135 17.64 3.54 7.14
N ARG A 136 17.07 2.53 7.80
CA ARG A 136 15.63 2.26 7.68
C ARG A 136 14.74 3.33 8.32
N GLY A 137 15.21 3.95 9.43
CA GLY A 137 14.56 5.08 10.08
C GLY A 137 13.46 4.73 11.09
N HIS A 138 13.23 3.45 11.35
CA HIS A 138 12.36 2.98 12.45
C HIS A 138 13.03 1.86 13.24
N THR A 139 12.48 1.54 14.42
CA THR A 139 12.97 0.48 15.31
C THR A 139 12.12 -0.78 15.22
N SER A 140 12.64 -1.88 15.78
CA SER A 140 11.88 -3.13 15.93
C SER A 140 10.64 -2.95 16.81
N GLU A 141 10.73 -2.14 17.87
CA GLU A 141 9.60 -1.81 18.74
C GLU A 141 8.47 -1.11 17.95
N CYS A 142 8.82 -0.17 17.08
CA CYS A 142 7.85 0.47 16.18
C CYS A 142 7.12 -0.56 15.30
N SER A 143 7.84 -1.55 14.78
CA SER A 143 7.26 -2.63 13.98
C SER A 143 6.28 -3.49 14.79
N PHE A 144 6.63 -3.87 16.02
CA PHE A 144 5.74 -4.64 16.89
C PHE A 144 4.48 -3.86 17.27
N ARG A 145 4.61 -2.55 17.55
CA ARG A 145 3.47 -1.67 17.83
C ARG A 145 2.53 -1.61 16.62
N ALA A 146 3.05 -1.36 15.43
CA ALA A 146 2.24 -1.31 14.21
C ALA A 146 1.48 -2.63 13.95
N MET A 147 2.15 -3.77 14.12
CA MET A 147 1.53 -5.10 13.99
C MET A 147 0.40 -5.31 15.01
N THR A 148 0.57 -4.81 16.24
CA THR A 148 -0.45 -4.92 17.30
C THR A 148 -1.67 -4.06 16.98
N MET A 149 -1.46 -2.87 16.41
CA MET A 149 -2.55 -1.95 16.05
C MET A 149 -3.37 -2.42 14.84
N LEU A 150 -2.77 -3.22 13.94
CA LEU A 150 -3.42 -3.77 12.74
C LEU A 150 -4.19 -5.08 12.98
N ARG A 151 -4.10 -5.66 14.16
CA ARG A 151 -4.85 -6.87 14.58
C ARG A 151 -6.26 -6.54 15.05
#